data_d5f0e5deada4674dccb68f9a807720c8
#
_entry.id   d5f0e5deada4674dccb68f9a807720c8
#
_cell.length_a   1.000
_cell.length_b   1.000
_cell.length_c   1.000
_cell.angle_alpha   90.00
_cell.angle_beta   90.00
_cell.angle_gamma   90.00
#
_symmetry.space_group_name_H-M   'P 1'
#
loop_
_entity.id
_entity.type
_entity.pdbx_description
1 polymer ?
#
loop_
_entity_poly.entity_id
_entity_poly.type
_entity_poly.pdbx_seq_one_letter_code
_entity_poly.pdbx_strand_id
1 'polypeptide(L)'
;MIPLEIFGFLKLSFIDVLDIVMVAAIIYIAFRWLRGSSALNILIAIVALFLLRFVAVALGMKLMSAILDTVINLGAIALIIIFQPEIRQFLSTLGRSTGLRTRDGSNRNWFDRLLGKNRHVLDKQAIQEITQACRDMAESKTGALIVIRHKNPLQNVIDTGDRIDADIKCRLMENIFFKNSPLHDGAMIIGGGRIIAARCTLPMTERTDLPPMYGMRHKSAVGISERSDADVIVVSEQRGTISFCREGVLQPINNINELKLLLEPQTKEDEDRE
;
A
#
# COMPACT_ATOMS: atom_id res chain seq x y z
N MET A 1 -12.70 30.51 -36.00
CA MET A 1 -11.52 30.01 -35.30
C MET A 1 -10.60 31.21 -35.05
N ILE A 2 -10.58 31.72 -33.82
CA ILE A 2 -9.81 32.91 -33.45
C ILE A 2 -8.43 32.43 -33.00
N PRO A 3 -7.32 32.74 -33.68
CA PRO A 3 -5.99 32.45 -33.18
C PRO A 3 -5.69 33.41 -32.02
N LEU A 4 -5.52 32.91 -30.81
CA LEU A 4 -4.97 33.67 -29.71
C LEU A 4 -3.47 33.87 -29.97
N GLU A 5 -3.12 35.00 -30.53
CA GLU A 5 -1.72 35.47 -30.61
C GLU A 5 -1.29 35.96 -29.23
N ILE A 6 -0.79 35.04 -28.41
CA ILE A 6 -0.07 35.37 -27.19
C ILE A 6 1.41 35.17 -27.50
N PHE A 7 2.13 36.28 -27.65
CA PHE A 7 3.52 36.37 -28.09
C PHE A 7 3.75 36.03 -29.56
N GLY A 8 4.08 37.01 -30.37
CA GLY A 8 4.24 36.99 -31.83
C GLY A 8 5.26 35.98 -32.43
N PHE A 9 5.59 34.90 -31.74
CA PHE A 9 6.51 33.85 -32.18
C PHE A 9 5.90 32.45 -32.13
N LEU A 10 4.78 32.21 -31.44
CA LEU A 10 4.17 30.89 -31.28
C LEU A 10 2.73 30.91 -31.81
N LYS A 11 2.52 30.35 -32.98
CA LYS A 11 1.17 30.00 -33.48
C LYS A 11 0.69 28.76 -32.67
N LEU A 12 0.12 29.00 -31.49
CA LEU A 12 -0.49 27.93 -30.72
C LEU A 12 -1.77 27.46 -31.42
N SER A 13 -1.73 26.27 -31.97
CA SER A 13 -2.90 25.53 -32.46
C SER A 13 -3.65 24.90 -31.28
N PHE A 14 -4.96 24.66 -31.44
CA PHE A 14 -5.73 23.90 -30.48
C PHE A 14 -5.11 22.51 -30.17
N ILE A 15 -4.45 21.93 -31.18
CA ILE A 15 -3.72 20.66 -31.06
C ILE A 15 -2.52 20.79 -30.12
N ASP A 16 -1.78 21.90 -30.16
CA ASP A 16 -0.61 22.13 -29.28
C ASP A 16 -1.02 22.26 -27.82
N VAL A 17 -2.15 22.92 -27.57
CA VAL A 17 -2.71 23.00 -26.19
C VAL A 17 -3.16 21.64 -25.70
N LEU A 18 -3.80 20.82 -26.54
CA LEU A 18 -4.21 19.47 -26.22
C LEU A 18 -3.00 18.58 -25.92
N ASP A 19 -1.93 18.71 -26.71
CA ASP A 19 -0.68 17.95 -26.52
C ASP A 19 -0.02 18.30 -25.19
N ILE A 20 0.10 19.60 -24.87
CA ILE A 20 0.63 20.06 -23.57
C ILE A 20 -0.21 19.52 -22.40
N VAL A 21 -1.53 19.57 -22.51
CA VAL A 21 -2.43 19.07 -21.45
C VAL A 21 -2.30 17.56 -21.30
N MET A 22 -2.22 16.80 -22.40
CA MET A 22 -2.00 15.36 -22.35
C MET A 22 -0.67 15.00 -21.70
N VAL A 23 0.41 15.65 -22.10
CA VAL A 23 1.74 15.42 -21.52
C VAL A 23 1.74 15.78 -20.02
N ALA A 24 1.17 16.93 -19.66
CA ALA A 24 1.04 17.33 -18.26
C ALA A 24 0.21 16.32 -17.44
N ALA A 25 -0.88 15.81 -17.99
CA ALA A 25 -1.70 14.80 -17.35
C ALA A 25 -0.94 13.47 -17.14
N ILE A 26 -0.18 13.03 -18.14
CA ILE A 26 0.66 11.82 -18.04
C ILE A 26 1.71 12.00 -16.94
N ILE A 27 2.42 13.14 -16.94
CA ILE A 27 3.43 13.45 -15.92
C ILE A 27 2.79 13.52 -14.52
N TYR A 28 1.62 14.15 -14.40
CA TYR A 28 0.90 14.24 -13.12
C TYR A 28 0.48 12.86 -12.59
N ILE A 29 -0.07 12.01 -13.47
CA ILE A 29 -0.47 10.64 -13.12
C ILE A 29 0.74 9.81 -12.69
N ALA A 30 1.85 9.89 -13.45
CA ALA A 30 3.10 9.21 -13.12
C ALA A 30 3.65 9.66 -11.76
N PHE A 31 3.71 10.98 -11.51
CA PHE A 31 4.18 11.54 -10.24
C PHE A 31 3.29 11.14 -9.06
N ARG A 32 1.96 11.18 -9.24
CA ARG A 32 1.00 10.75 -8.21
C ARG A 32 1.16 9.27 -7.85
N TRP A 33 1.54 8.46 -8.83
CA TRP A 33 1.72 7.01 -8.65
C TRP A 33 3.05 6.67 -7.95
N LEU A 34 4.09 7.47 -8.21
CA LEU A 34 5.40 7.31 -7.57
C LEU A 34 5.44 7.88 -6.14
N ARG A 35 4.48 8.72 -5.77
CA ARG A 35 4.43 9.36 -4.45
C ARG A 35 4.21 8.33 -3.35
N GLY A 36 5.20 8.16 -2.46
CA GLY A 36 5.20 7.16 -1.39
C GLY A 36 5.95 5.86 -1.70
N SER A 37 6.63 5.79 -2.85
CA SER A 37 7.49 4.67 -3.23
C SER A 37 8.96 5.06 -3.14
N SER A 38 9.83 4.10 -2.80
CA SER A 38 11.30 4.26 -2.88
C SER A 38 11.77 4.61 -4.30
N ALA A 39 10.95 4.37 -5.32
CA ALA A 39 11.19 4.73 -6.70
C ALA A 39 11.32 6.24 -6.93
N LEU A 40 10.70 7.10 -6.09
CA LEU A 40 10.82 8.54 -6.19
C LEU A 40 12.27 9.02 -5.96
N ASN A 41 12.97 8.43 -4.99
CA ASN A 41 14.36 8.77 -4.72
C ASN A 41 15.28 8.41 -5.89
N ILE A 42 15.01 7.27 -6.54
CA ILE A 42 15.76 6.84 -7.73
C ILE A 42 15.48 7.79 -8.90
N LEU A 43 14.23 8.20 -9.10
CA LEU A 43 13.86 9.18 -10.15
C LEU A 43 14.58 10.51 -9.94
N ILE A 44 14.63 11.04 -8.71
CA ILE A 44 15.34 12.28 -8.38
C ILE A 44 16.83 12.14 -8.69
N ALA A 45 17.46 11.02 -8.34
CA ALA A 45 18.86 10.77 -8.64
C ALA A 45 19.13 10.75 -10.15
N ILE A 46 18.23 10.15 -10.95
CA ILE A 46 18.34 10.12 -12.40
C ILE A 46 18.23 11.53 -12.98
N VAL A 47 17.22 12.31 -12.55
CA VAL A 47 17.02 13.70 -12.99
C VAL A 47 18.25 14.55 -12.63
N ALA A 48 18.79 14.40 -11.43
CA ALA A 48 20.01 15.09 -11.01
C ALA A 48 21.22 14.73 -11.90
N LEU A 49 21.36 13.46 -12.29
CA LEU A 49 22.41 13.01 -13.20
C LEU A 49 22.29 13.63 -14.59
N PHE A 50 21.06 13.70 -15.14
CA PHE A 50 20.81 14.36 -16.42
C PHE A 50 21.06 15.88 -16.36
N LEU A 51 20.67 16.52 -15.25
CA LEU A 51 20.94 17.94 -15.03
C LEU A 51 22.45 18.20 -14.96
N LEU A 52 23.20 17.37 -14.25
CA LEU A 52 24.66 17.46 -14.17
C LEU A 52 25.31 17.31 -15.56
N ARG A 53 24.83 16.37 -16.37
CA ARG A 53 25.27 16.20 -17.76
C ARG A 53 24.97 17.45 -18.59
N PHE A 54 23.76 18.00 -18.47
CA PHE A 54 23.38 19.20 -19.18
C PHE A 54 24.31 20.36 -18.86
N VAL A 55 24.63 20.60 -17.59
CA VAL A 55 25.55 21.62 -17.11
C VAL A 55 26.97 21.36 -17.64
N ALA A 56 27.47 20.12 -17.62
CA ALA A 56 28.79 19.77 -18.14
C ALA A 56 28.91 20.05 -19.65
N VAL A 57 27.89 19.76 -20.42
CA VAL A 57 27.85 20.05 -21.85
C VAL A 57 27.80 21.57 -22.11
N ALA A 58 26.96 22.30 -21.36
CA ALA A 58 26.82 23.75 -21.48
C ALA A 58 28.14 24.51 -21.16
N LEU A 59 28.91 23.98 -20.20
CA LEU A 59 30.23 24.52 -19.85
C LEU A 59 31.38 24.04 -20.74
N GLY A 60 31.11 23.21 -21.77
CA GLY A 60 32.10 22.67 -22.68
C GLY A 60 33.07 21.64 -22.07
N MET A 61 32.70 21.00 -20.98
CA MET A 61 33.51 20.02 -20.23
C MET A 61 33.51 18.66 -20.96
N LYS A 62 34.31 18.52 -22.00
CA LYS A 62 34.33 17.33 -22.88
C LYS A 62 34.59 16.01 -22.15
N LEU A 63 35.51 16.00 -21.20
CA LEU A 63 35.89 14.79 -20.47
C LEU A 63 34.79 14.36 -19.48
N MET A 64 34.24 15.31 -18.76
CA MET A 64 33.13 15.07 -17.83
C MET A 64 31.88 14.59 -18.56
N SER A 65 31.52 15.21 -19.69
CA SER A 65 30.35 14.79 -20.47
C SER A 65 30.52 13.38 -21.05
N ALA A 66 31.73 12.98 -21.50
CA ALA A 66 31.99 11.62 -21.97
C ALA A 66 31.87 10.56 -20.87
N ILE A 67 32.33 10.87 -19.65
CA ILE A 67 32.17 9.99 -18.49
C ILE A 67 30.69 9.85 -18.13
N LEU A 68 29.96 10.97 -18.06
CA LEU A 68 28.53 10.98 -17.73
C LEU A 68 27.71 10.24 -18.79
N ASP A 69 28.04 10.35 -20.07
CA ASP A 69 27.39 9.60 -21.15
C ASP A 69 27.56 8.08 -20.98
N THR A 70 28.76 7.65 -20.60
CA THR A 70 29.05 6.24 -20.32
C THR A 70 28.23 5.74 -19.11
N VAL A 71 28.20 6.53 -18.03
CA VAL A 71 27.45 6.18 -16.81
C VAL A 71 25.94 6.13 -17.10
N ILE A 72 25.41 7.06 -17.86
CA ILE A 72 23.99 7.09 -18.25
C ILE A 72 23.63 5.86 -19.10
N ASN A 73 24.44 5.53 -20.08
CA ASN A 73 24.20 4.38 -20.95
C ASN A 73 24.25 3.05 -20.20
N LEU A 74 25.22 2.86 -19.31
CA LEU A 74 25.28 1.68 -18.44
C LEU A 74 24.17 1.69 -17.40
N GLY A 75 23.85 2.86 -16.86
CA GLY A 75 22.81 3.07 -15.88
C GLY A 75 21.41 2.72 -16.42
N ALA A 76 21.15 2.95 -17.70
CA ALA A 76 19.89 2.57 -18.34
C ALA A 76 19.65 1.05 -18.29
N ILE A 77 20.68 0.27 -18.53
CA ILE A 77 20.62 -1.21 -18.45
C ILE A 77 20.41 -1.65 -16.99
N ALA A 78 21.18 -1.07 -16.07
CA ALA A 78 21.06 -1.36 -14.65
C ALA A 78 19.66 -1.01 -14.11
N LEU A 79 19.08 0.09 -14.59
CA LEU A 79 17.75 0.53 -14.22
C LEU A 79 16.69 -0.50 -14.62
N ILE A 80 16.75 -1.04 -15.84
CA ILE A 80 15.82 -2.07 -16.30
C ILE A 80 15.89 -3.31 -15.38
N ILE A 81 17.09 -3.70 -14.96
CA ILE A 81 17.29 -4.85 -14.06
C ILE A 81 16.73 -4.55 -12.67
N ILE A 82 16.98 -3.36 -12.13
CA ILE A 82 16.48 -2.94 -10.81
C ILE A 82 14.95 -2.85 -10.78
N PHE A 83 14.35 -2.32 -11.85
CA PHE A 83 12.89 -2.19 -11.96
C PHE A 83 12.17 -3.42 -12.54
N GLN A 84 12.90 -4.52 -12.76
CA GLN A 84 12.29 -5.76 -13.25
C GLN A 84 11.10 -6.23 -12.40
N PRO A 85 11.14 -6.24 -11.04
CA PRO A 85 10.02 -6.65 -10.22
C PRO A 85 8.82 -5.71 -10.36
N GLU A 86 9.03 -4.39 -10.43
CA GLU A 86 7.98 -3.39 -10.59
C GLU A 86 7.30 -3.51 -11.96
N ILE A 87 8.07 -3.68 -13.02
CA ILE A 87 7.56 -3.92 -14.38
C ILE A 87 6.73 -5.20 -14.41
N ARG A 88 7.20 -6.27 -13.77
CA ARG A 88 6.46 -7.55 -13.67
C ARG A 88 5.14 -7.37 -12.92
N GLN A 89 5.16 -6.64 -11.81
CA GLN A 89 3.95 -6.35 -11.02
C GLN A 89 2.96 -5.49 -11.81
N PHE A 90 3.45 -4.48 -12.52
CA PHE A 90 2.64 -3.62 -13.39
C PHE A 90 1.98 -4.44 -14.51
N LEU A 91 2.75 -5.25 -15.24
CA LEU A 91 2.24 -6.11 -16.31
C LEU A 91 1.22 -7.14 -15.80
N SER A 92 1.45 -7.71 -14.61
CA SER A 92 0.51 -8.64 -13.99
C SER A 92 -0.81 -7.96 -13.61
N THR A 93 -0.74 -6.70 -13.18
CA THR A 93 -1.94 -5.90 -12.85
C THR A 93 -2.71 -5.53 -14.12
N LEU A 94 -2.03 -5.14 -15.19
CA LEU A 94 -2.65 -4.89 -16.50
C LEU A 94 -3.27 -6.16 -17.08
N GLY A 95 -2.57 -7.29 -17.04
CA GLY A 95 -3.08 -8.57 -17.52
C GLY A 95 -4.33 -9.05 -16.78
N ARG A 96 -4.46 -8.71 -15.51
CA ARG A 96 -5.67 -8.99 -14.72
C ARG A 96 -6.83 -8.05 -15.05
N SER A 97 -6.56 -6.84 -15.53
CA SER A 97 -7.59 -5.87 -15.91
C SER A 97 -8.15 -6.08 -17.31
N THR A 98 -7.40 -6.75 -18.21
CA THR A 98 -7.84 -7.11 -19.58
C THR A 98 -8.60 -8.43 -19.65
N GLY A 99 -9.27 -8.83 -18.58
CA GLY A 99 -10.41 -9.74 -18.56
C GLY A 99 -10.49 -10.87 -19.57
N LEU A 100 -9.47 -11.71 -19.70
CA LEU A 100 -9.67 -13.10 -20.14
C LEU A 100 -10.00 -13.93 -18.90
N ARG A 101 -11.18 -13.70 -18.34
CA ARG A 101 -11.69 -14.55 -17.31
C ARG A 101 -13.17 -14.65 -17.22
N THR A 102 -13.61 -15.83 -17.56
CA THR A 102 -14.71 -16.62 -16.96
C THR A 102 -15.61 -15.85 -15.96
N ARG A 103 -16.85 -15.63 -16.43
CA ARG A 103 -18.09 -15.98 -15.76
C ARG A 103 -18.05 -15.94 -14.23
N ASP A 104 -18.21 -14.74 -13.66
CA ASP A 104 -19.13 -14.60 -12.55
C ASP A 104 -19.67 -13.16 -12.52
N GLY A 105 -20.98 -13.05 -12.48
CA GLY A 105 -21.70 -11.82 -12.71
C GLY A 105 -21.58 -10.83 -11.55
N SER A 106 -20.63 -9.93 -11.63
CA SER A 106 -20.69 -8.68 -10.91
C SER A 106 -20.09 -7.58 -11.77
N ASN A 107 -20.98 -6.91 -12.48
CA ASN A 107 -20.72 -5.70 -13.24
C ASN A 107 -20.43 -4.55 -12.27
N ARG A 108 -19.22 -4.52 -11.71
CA ARG A 108 -18.74 -3.41 -10.86
C ARG A 108 -17.76 -2.57 -11.66
N ASN A 109 -18.22 -1.41 -12.01
CA ASN A 109 -17.66 -0.34 -12.80
C ASN A 109 -16.18 -0.11 -12.55
N TRP A 110 -15.33 -0.32 -13.58
CA TRP A 110 -13.91 0.00 -13.59
C TRP A 110 -13.65 1.50 -13.35
N PHE A 111 -14.61 2.37 -13.67
CA PHE A 111 -14.58 3.80 -13.38
C PHE A 111 -14.54 4.11 -11.87
N ASP A 112 -15.21 3.33 -11.01
CA ASP A 112 -15.15 3.52 -9.56
C ASP A 112 -13.78 3.18 -8.98
N ARG A 113 -13.02 2.29 -9.65
CA ARG A 113 -11.62 2.01 -9.31
C ARG A 113 -10.67 3.15 -9.69
N LEU A 114 -10.93 3.84 -10.81
CA LEU A 114 -10.08 4.93 -11.31
C LEU A 114 -10.26 6.22 -10.50
N LEU A 115 -11.47 6.45 -9.99
CA LEU A 115 -11.83 7.64 -9.21
C LEU A 115 -11.49 7.55 -7.72
N GLY A 116 -10.90 6.46 -7.27
CA GLY A 116 -10.41 6.33 -5.88
C GLY A 116 -11.51 6.34 -4.82
N LYS A 117 -12.76 6.00 -5.19
CA LYS A 117 -13.93 6.08 -4.31
C LYS A 117 -14.21 4.80 -3.50
N ASN A 118 -13.30 3.83 -3.54
CA ASN A 118 -13.35 2.67 -2.64
C ASN A 118 -12.30 2.82 -1.54
N ARG A 119 -12.58 3.68 -0.54
CA ARG A 119 -12.18 3.33 0.82
C ARG A 119 -12.91 2.03 1.09
N HIS A 120 -12.17 0.95 1.26
CA HIS A 120 -12.73 -0.31 1.76
C HIS A 120 -13.12 -0.10 3.23
N VAL A 121 -14.24 0.60 3.39
CA VAL A 121 -14.84 0.86 4.69
C VAL A 121 -15.34 -0.48 5.19
N LEU A 122 -14.84 -0.91 6.33
CA LEU A 122 -15.41 -2.04 7.03
C LEU A 122 -16.86 -1.69 7.37
N ASP A 123 -17.79 -2.58 7.06
CA ASP A 123 -19.17 -2.43 7.47
C ASP A 123 -19.26 -2.49 9.02
N LYS A 124 -20.23 -1.78 9.60
CA LYS A 124 -20.46 -1.77 11.05
C LYS A 124 -20.57 -3.18 11.63
N GLN A 125 -21.16 -4.11 10.88
CA GLN A 125 -21.26 -5.50 11.29
C GLN A 125 -19.87 -6.16 11.32
N ALA A 126 -19.03 -5.93 10.31
CA ALA A 126 -17.65 -6.45 10.27
C ALA A 126 -16.82 -5.91 11.45
N ILE A 127 -16.96 -4.62 11.78
CA ILE A 127 -16.28 -4.02 12.94
C ILE A 127 -16.74 -4.70 14.24
N GLN A 128 -18.03 -4.98 14.40
CA GLN A 128 -18.54 -5.67 15.56
C GLN A 128 -17.99 -7.11 15.68
N GLU A 129 -17.97 -7.85 14.56
CA GLU A 129 -17.42 -9.21 14.52
C GLU A 129 -15.92 -9.24 14.86
N ILE A 130 -15.14 -8.29 14.31
CA ILE A 130 -13.70 -8.16 14.59
C ILE A 130 -13.47 -7.82 16.07
N THR A 131 -14.18 -6.81 16.60
CA THR A 131 -14.00 -6.38 17.99
C THR A 131 -14.43 -7.45 18.97
N GLN A 132 -15.50 -8.19 18.67
CA GLN A 132 -15.92 -9.32 19.49
C GLN A 132 -14.87 -10.44 19.49
N ALA A 133 -14.37 -10.84 18.32
CA ALA A 133 -13.33 -11.86 18.21
C ALA A 133 -12.05 -11.45 18.97
N CYS A 134 -11.63 -10.18 18.87
CA CYS A 134 -10.48 -9.67 19.60
C CYS A 134 -10.69 -9.74 21.13
N ARG A 135 -11.90 -9.45 21.62
CA ARG A 135 -12.25 -9.57 23.03
C ARG A 135 -12.17 -11.02 23.50
N ASP A 136 -12.84 -11.94 22.79
CA ASP A 136 -12.93 -13.35 23.17
C ASP A 136 -11.54 -14.02 23.14
N MET A 137 -10.72 -13.67 22.12
CA MET A 137 -9.33 -14.11 22.04
C MET A 137 -8.44 -13.50 23.13
N ALA A 138 -8.69 -12.26 23.54
CA ALA A 138 -7.97 -11.64 24.65
C ALA A 138 -8.29 -12.31 25.99
N GLU A 139 -9.57 -12.60 26.27
CA GLU A 139 -10.03 -13.31 27.46
C GLU A 139 -9.48 -14.73 27.52
N SER A 140 -9.47 -15.45 26.40
CA SER A 140 -8.91 -16.81 26.29
C SER A 140 -7.39 -16.86 26.15
N LYS A 141 -6.71 -15.70 26.10
CA LYS A 141 -5.28 -15.57 25.82
C LYS A 141 -4.86 -16.29 24.52
N THR A 142 -5.70 -16.21 23.52
CA THR A 142 -5.42 -16.71 22.19
C THR A 142 -4.71 -15.62 21.39
N GLY A 143 -3.46 -15.86 20.98
CA GLY A 143 -2.67 -14.91 20.22
C GLY A 143 -3.20 -14.73 18.81
N ALA A 144 -3.40 -13.48 18.36
CA ALA A 144 -3.88 -13.18 17.02
C ALA A 144 -3.09 -12.05 16.38
N LEU A 145 -3.00 -12.07 15.04
CA LEU A 145 -2.38 -11.05 14.23
C LEU A 145 -3.28 -10.79 13.01
N ILE A 146 -4.00 -9.68 13.03
CA ILE A 146 -5.03 -9.35 12.06
C ILE A 146 -4.60 -8.09 11.30
N VAL A 147 -4.49 -8.19 9.98
CA VAL A 147 -4.10 -7.09 9.09
C VAL A 147 -5.32 -6.66 8.28
N ILE A 148 -5.68 -5.40 8.39
CA ILE A 148 -6.76 -4.78 7.63
C ILE A 148 -6.11 -3.92 6.54
N ARG A 149 -6.18 -4.39 5.29
CA ARG A 149 -5.61 -3.67 4.17
C ARG A 149 -6.53 -2.55 3.70
N HIS A 150 -5.93 -1.46 3.27
CA HIS A 150 -6.64 -0.32 2.67
C HIS A 150 -6.35 -0.22 1.16
N LYS A 151 -5.50 0.71 0.75
CA LYS A 151 -5.17 0.93 -0.67
C LYS A 151 -4.14 -0.06 -1.19
N ASN A 152 -3.16 -0.41 -0.35
CA ASN A 152 -2.13 -1.37 -0.71
C ASN A 152 -2.73 -2.80 -0.78
N PRO A 153 -2.65 -3.48 -1.93
CA PRO A 153 -3.26 -4.80 -2.10
C PRO A 153 -2.58 -5.91 -1.29
N LEU A 154 -1.38 -5.69 -0.74
CA LEU A 154 -0.58 -6.65 0.03
C LEU A 154 -0.46 -8.03 -0.65
N GLN A 155 -0.43 -8.07 -1.98
CA GLN A 155 -0.49 -9.32 -2.74
C GLN A 155 0.70 -10.25 -2.41
N ASN A 156 1.90 -9.67 -2.24
CA ASN A 156 3.09 -10.45 -1.89
C ASN A 156 2.97 -11.15 -0.52
N VAL A 157 2.23 -10.53 0.40
CA VAL A 157 1.95 -11.09 1.73
C VAL A 157 0.87 -12.18 1.63
N ILE A 158 -0.22 -11.89 0.91
CA ILE A 158 -1.34 -12.81 0.70
C ILE A 158 -0.86 -14.11 0.04
N ASP A 159 0.04 -14.02 -0.92
CA ASP A 159 0.55 -15.19 -1.67
C ASP A 159 1.47 -16.10 -0.81
N THR A 160 1.88 -15.66 0.40
CA THR A 160 2.62 -16.50 1.36
C THR A 160 1.73 -17.37 2.23
N GLY A 161 0.43 -17.07 2.30
CA GLY A 161 -0.55 -17.74 3.15
C GLY A 161 -1.56 -18.58 2.38
N ASP A 162 -2.52 -19.10 3.10
CA ASP A 162 -3.63 -19.87 2.56
C ASP A 162 -4.83 -18.95 2.26
N ARG A 163 -5.35 -19.00 1.05
CA ARG A 163 -6.54 -18.22 0.66
C ARG A 163 -7.78 -18.80 1.29
N ILE A 164 -8.55 -17.96 1.99
CA ILE A 164 -9.78 -18.33 2.69
C ILE A 164 -11.03 -17.84 1.93
N ASP A 165 -11.02 -16.56 1.54
CA ASP A 165 -12.13 -15.87 0.88
C ASP A 165 -13.50 -16.07 1.56
N ALA A 166 -13.58 -15.76 2.84
CA ALA A 166 -14.76 -15.93 3.68
C ALA A 166 -15.28 -14.60 4.23
N ASP A 167 -16.54 -14.59 4.67
CA ASP A 167 -17.12 -13.46 5.38
C ASP A 167 -16.49 -13.31 6.76
N ILE A 168 -16.41 -12.05 7.24
CA ILE A 168 -15.89 -11.74 8.58
C ILE A 168 -16.90 -12.21 9.61
N LYS A 169 -16.53 -13.26 10.36
CA LYS A 169 -17.31 -13.82 11.45
C LYS A 169 -16.42 -14.12 12.66
N CYS A 170 -16.86 -13.69 13.83
CA CYS A 170 -16.15 -13.86 15.09
C CYS A 170 -15.67 -15.30 15.27
N ARG A 171 -16.56 -16.28 15.18
CA ARG A 171 -16.24 -17.70 15.35
C ARG A 171 -15.23 -18.24 14.33
N LEU A 172 -15.26 -17.73 13.09
CA LEU A 172 -14.28 -18.13 12.08
C LEU A 172 -12.89 -17.58 12.42
N MET A 173 -12.82 -16.32 12.88
CA MET A 173 -11.58 -15.69 13.30
C MET A 173 -10.97 -16.42 14.49
N GLU A 174 -11.76 -16.75 15.52
CA GLU A 174 -11.33 -17.55 16.66
C GLU A 174 -10.80 -18.92 16.24
N ASN A 175 -11.47 -19.56 15.28
CA ASN A 175 -11.07 -20.89 14.77
C ASN A 175 -9.76 -20.82 13.96
N ILE A 176 -9.54 -19.74 13.19
CA ILE A 176 -8.27 -19.50 12.49
C ILE A 176 -7.13 -19.39 13.49
N PHE A 177 -7.29 -18.64 14.58
CA PHE A 177 -6.25 -18.42 15.59
C PHE A 177 -6.23 -19.46 16.71
N PHE A 178 -7.11 -20.45 16.67
CA PHE A 178 -7.09 -21.54 17.64
C PHE A 178 -5.73 -22.25 17.65
N LYS A 179 -5.12 -22.40 18.80
CA LYS A 179 -3.73 -22.84 18.99
C LYS A 179 -3.36 -24.15 18.27
N ASN A 180 -4.33 -25.04 18.06
CA ASN A 180 -4.11 -26.31 17.38
C ASN A 180 -4.56 -26.26 15.89
N SER A 181 -5.00 -25.11 15.40
CA SER A 181 -5.32 -24.93 13.98
C SER A 181 -4.04 -24.79 13.16
N PRO A 182 -3.91 -25.43 12.00
CA PRO A 182 -2.78 -25.19 11.08
C PRO A 182 -2.67 -23.73 10.58
N LEU A 183 -3.75 -22.95 10.73
CA LEU A 183 -3.85 -21.58 10.22
C LEU A 183 -3.39 -20.50 11.22
N HIS A 184 -3.13 -20.87 12.48
CA HIS A 184 -2.88 -19.89 13.56
C HIS A 184 -1.49 -19.24 13.52
N ASP A 185 -0.52 -19.87 12.83
CA ASP A 185 0.85 -19.38 12.77
C ASP A 185 1.02 -18.43 11.58
N GLY A 186 0.82 -17.17 11.85
CA GLY A 186 0.90 -16.08 10.85
C GLY A 186 -0.21 -15.05 11.02
N ALA A 187 -0.35 -14.21 10.00
CA ALA A 187 -1.35 -13.16 9.98
C ALA A 187 -2.59 -13.56 9.18
N MET A 188 -3.74 -13.09 9.63
CA MET A 188 -4.98 -13.07 8.86
C MET A 188 -5.12 -11.72 8.15
N ILE A 189 -5.39 -11.75 6.85
CA ILE A 189 -5.55 -10.55 6.04
C ILE A 189 -7.04 -10.32 5.75
N ILE A 190 -7.52 -9.16 6.14
CA ILE A 190 -8.87 -8.66 5.85
C ILE A 190 -8.79 -7.58 4.78
N GLY A 191 -9.70 -7.62 3.81
CA GLY A 191 -9.81 -6.59 2.78
C GLY A 191 -11.09 -6.73 1.99
N GLY A 192 -11.68 -5.59 1.60
CA GLY A 192 -12.95 -5.58 0.88
C GLY A 192 -14.12 -6.17 1.68
N GLY A 193 -14.08 -6.07 3.02
CA GLY A 193 -15.12 -6.63 3.89
C GLY A 193 -15.09 -8.15 4.03
N ARG A 194 -13.99 -8.81 3.66
CA ARG A 194 -13.84 -10.28 3.72
C ARG A 194 -12.49 -10.69 4.33
N ILE A 195 -12.43 -11.86 4.90
CA ILE A 195 -11.18 -12.54 5.25
C ILE A 195 -10.61 -13.10 3.95
N ILE A 196 -9.46 -12.57 3.50
CA ILE A 196 -8.85 -12.95 2.22
C ILE A 196 -7.97 -14.18 2.36
N ALA A 197 -7.09 -14.17 3.37
CA ALA A 197 -6.11 -15.22 3.61
C ALA A 197 -5.78 -15.32 5.10
N ALA A 198 -5.24 -16.45 5.49
CA ALA A 198 -4.70 -16.70 6.83
C ALA A 198 -3.30 -17.32 6.71
N ARG A 199 -2.58 -17.44 7.82
CA ARG A 199 -1.22 -17.96 7.90
C ARG A 199 -0.23 -17.19 7.01
N CYS A 200 -0.49 -15.90 6.77
CA CYS A 200 0.38 -15.06 5.98
C CYS A 200 1.64 -14.66 6.77
N THR A 201 2.80 -14.71 6.11
CA THR A 201 4.07 -14.29 6.68
C THR A 201 4.23 -12.78 6.48
N LEU A 202 4.47 -12.05 7.58
CA LEU A 202 4.71 -10.60 7.56
C LEU A 202 6.20 -10.28 7.69
N PRO A 203 6.66 -9.17 7.11
CA PRO A 203 7.98 -8.63 7.39
C PRO A 203 8.05 -8.18 8.86
N MET A 204 9.18 -8.43 9.51
CA MET A 204 9.44 -7.89 10.84
C MET A 204 10.12 -6.53 10.74
N THR A 205 9.86 -5.68 11.73
CA THR A 205 10.59 -4.42 11.87
C THR A 205 12.05 -4.65 12.28
N GLU A 206 12.93 -3.80 11.78
CA GLU A 206 14.34 -3.78 12.18
C GLU A 206 14.58 -2.86 13.39
N ARG A 207 13.53 -2.20 13.89
CA ARG A 207 13.63 -1.31 15.04
C ARG A 207 14.01 -2.06 16.30
N THR A 208 14.95 -1.51 17.03
CA THR A 208 15.47 -2.03 18.32
C THR A 208 14.89 -1.32 19.55
N ASP A 209 14.18 -0.21 19.33
CA ASP A 209 13.58 0.64 20.37
C ASP A 209 12.22 0.13 20.89
N LEU A 210 11.72 -0.97 20.35
CA LEU A 210 10.49 -1.58 20.83
C LEU A 210 10.68 -2.20 22.23
N PRO A 211 9.73 -1.95 23.18
CA PRO A 211 9.79 -2.53 24.51
C PRO A 211 9.98 -4.05 24.46
N PRO A 212 10.82 -4.65 25.33
CA PRO A 212 11.11 -6.08 25.34
C PRO A 212 9.89 -6.97 25.56
N MET A 213 8.82 -6.39 26.07
CA MET A 213 7.54 -7.07 26.31
C MET A 213 6.80 -7.44 25.03
N TYR A 214 7.15 -6.86 23.89
CA TYR A 214 6.50 -7.12 22.61
C TYR A 214 7.14 -8.33 21.91
N GLY A 215 6.33 -9.39 21.73
CA GLY A 215 6.75 -10.61 21.04
C GLY A 215 6.77 -10.47 19.51
N MET A 216 6.98 -11.59 18.84
CA MET A 216 7.12 -11.67 17.39
C MET A 216 5.93 -11.07 16.62
N ARG A 217 4.68 -11.34 17.06
CA ARG A 217 3.46 -10.79 16.43
C ARG A 217 3.45 -9.25 16.47
N HIS A 218 3.91 -8.64 17.57
CA HIS A 218 4.00 -7.18 17.67
C HIS A 218 5.07 -6.61 16.72
N LYS A 219 6.25 -7.26 16.64
CA LYS A 219 7.31 -6.85 15.71
C LYS A 219 6.89 -6.97 14.25
N SER A 220 6.12 -8.01 13.92
CA SER A 220 5.54 -8.20 12.58
C SER A 220 4.45 -7.16 12.28
N ALA A 221 3.64 -6.79 13.27
CA ALA A 221 2.63 -5.74 13.13
C ALA A 221 3.27 -4.39 12.79
N VAL A 222 4.33 -4.01 13.51
CA VAL A 222 5.09 -2.80 13.21
C VAL A 222 5.72 -2.89 11.83
N GLY A 223 6.39 -4.00 11.49
CA GLY A 223 7.10 -4.16 10.22
C GLY A 223 6.21 -4.07 8.99
N ILE A 224 4.97 -4.56 9.03
CA ILE A 224 4.03 -4.42 7.91
C ILE A 224 3.41 -3.01 7.87
N SER A 225 3.10 -2.40 9.00
CA SER A 225 2.51 -1.06 9.06
C SER A 225 3.51 0.06 8.69
N GLU A 226 4.82 -0.15 8.85
CA GLU A 226 5.87 0.75 8.36
C GLU A 226 5.96 0.75 6.82
N ARG A 227 5.61 -0.36 6.18
CA ARG A 227 5.78 -0.58 4.73
C ARG A 227 4.48 -0.49 3.93
N SER A 228 3.37 -0.29 4.61
CA SER A 228 2.04 -0.23 4.00
C SER A 228 1.09 0.70 4.76
N ASP A 229 -0.05 0.98 4.15
CA ASP A 229 -1.16 1.72 4.76
C ASP A 229 -2.14 0.82 5.55
N ALA A 230 -1.70 -0.38 5.92
CA ALA A 230 -2.54 -1.34 6.62
C ALA A 230 -2.62 -1.04 8.11
N ASP A 231 -3.81 -1.24 8.66
CA ASP A 231 -4.04 -1.28 10.10
C ASP A 231 -3.81 -2.69 10.61
N VAL A 232 -3.18 -2.83 11.77
CA VAL A 232 -2.87 -4.14 12.33
C VAL A 232 -3.34 -4.23 13.77
N ILE A 233 -4.06 -5.30 14.08
CA ILE A 233 -4.50 -5.62 15.43
C ILE A 233 -3.70 -6.82 15.92
N VAL A 234 -3.15 -6.72 17.12
CA VAL A 234 -2.41 -7.80 17.78
C VAL A 234 -3.11 -8.15 19.09
N VAL A 235 -3.39 -9.44 19.27
CA VAL A 235 -3.81 -9.98 20.56
C VAL A 235 -2.65 -10.79 21.14
N SER A 236 -2.23 -10.45 22.36
CA SER A 236 -1.11 -11.10 23.04
C SER A 236 -1.55 -12.41 23.68
N GLU A 237 -0.91 -13.51 23.30
CA GLU A 237 -1.17 -14.84 23.92
C GLU A 237 -0.69 -14.93 25.37
N GLN A 238 0.28 -14.11 25.77
CA GLN A 238 0.82 -14.14 27.14
C GLN A 238 -0.02 -13.33 28.12
N ARG A 239 -0.48 -12.14 27.66
CA ARG A 239 -1.12 -11.14 28.53
C ARG A 239 -2.62 -11.02 28.28
N GLY A 240 -3.11 -11.43 27.12
CA GLY A 240 -4.48 -11.14 26.68
C GLY A 240 -4.71 -9.65 26.38
N THR A 241 -3.62 -8.86 26.18
CA THR A 241 -3.74 -7.45 25.80
C THR A 241 -3.95 -7.31 24.31
N ILE A 242 -4.76 -6.32 23.92
CA ILE A 242 -4.98 -5.94 22.54
C ILE A 242 -4.11 -4.73 22.24
N SER A 243 -3.45 -4.71 21.09
CA SER A 243 -2.70 -3.56 20.58
C SER A 243 -3.12 -3.27 19.16
N PHE A 244 -3.13 -2.00 18.79
CA PHE A 244 -3.39 -1.51 17.44
C PHE A 244 -2.11 -0.88 16.87
N CYS A 245 -1.81 -1.14 15.60
CA CYS A 245 -0.64 -0.62 14.94
C CYS A 245 -1.02 0.06 13.62
N ARG A 246 -0.59 1.31 13.44
CA ARG A 246 -0.76 2.10 12.24
C ARG A 246 0.50 2.91 11.99
N GLU A 247 1.00 2.96 10.74
CA GLU A 247 2.17 3.75 10.34
C GLU A 247 3.41 3.53 11.22
N GLY A 248 3.65 2.27 11.65
CA GLY A 248 4.77 1.89 12.51
C GLY A 248 4.59 2.24 13.99
N VAL A 249 3.46 2.84 14.37
CA VAL A 249 3.16 3.21 15.76
C VAL A 249 2.24 2.15 16.37
N LEU A 250 2.74 1.50 17.43
CA LEU A 250 1.99 0.50 18.19
C LEU A 250 1.43 1.13 19.46
N GLN A 251 0.11 1.08 19.62
CA GLN A 251 -0.59 1.59 20.80
C GLN A 251 -1.38 0.47 21.49
N PRO A 252 -1.29 0.34 22.82
CA PRO A 252 -2.12 -0.59 23.58
C PRO A 252 -3.57 -0.09 23.61
N ILE A 253 -4.51 -1.02 23.48
CA ILE A 253 -5.95 -0.74 23.56
C ILE A 253 -6.45 -1.15 24.94
N ASN A 254 -6.91 -0.17 25.71
CA ASN A 254 -7.41 -0.39 27.06
C ASN A 254 -8.91 -0.71 27.10
N ASN A 255 -9.64 -0.27 26.08
CA ASN A 255 -11.07 -0.48 25.98
C ASN A 255 -11.44 -0.92 24.55
N ILE A 256 -12.30 -1.93 24.45
CA ILE A 256 -12.75 -2.44 23.15
C ILE A 256 -13.49 -1.38 22.30
N ASN A 257 -14.11 -0.38 22.94
CA ASN A 257 -14.75 0.73 22.23
C ASN A 257 -13.71 1.63 21.54
N GLU A 258 -12.52 1.76 22.09
CA GLU A 258 -11.39 2.46 21.46
C GLU A 258 -11.00 1.77 20.16
N LEU A 259 -10.86 0.43 20.18
CA LEU A 259 -10.60 -0.33 18.96
C LEU A 259 -11.70 -0.14 17.92
N LYS A 260 -12.96 -0.09 18.34
CA LYS A 260 -14.10 0.14 17.45
C LYS A 260 -14.00 1.50 16.75
N LEU A 261 -13.68 2.56 17.49
CA LEU A 261 -13.50 3.92 16.95
C LEU A 261 -12.33 3.98 15.96
N LEU A 262 -11.22 3.30 16.23
CA LEU A 262 -10.06 3.25 15.33
C LEU A 262 -10.36 2.52 14.02
N LEU A 263 -11.30 1.58 14.03
CA LEU A 263 -11.73 0.81 12.85
C LEU A 263 -12.86 1.51 12.08
N GLU A 264 -13.56 2.45 12.68
CA GLU A 264 -14.58 3.25 12.00
C GLU A 264 -13.91 4.20 10.99
N PRO A 265 -14.53 4.42 9.82
CA PRO A 265 -14.00 5.35 8.85
C PRO A 265 -13.98 6.76 9.44
N GLN A 266 -12.81 7.36 9.57
CA GLN A 266 -12.70 8.77 9.94
C GLN A 266 -13.37 9.61 8.84
N THR A 267 -14.49 10.17 9.16
CA THR A 267 -15.17 11.16 8.33
C THR A 267 -14.37 12.46 8.39
N LYS A 268 -14.11 13.10 7.24
CA LYS A 268 -13.33 14.36 7.13
C LYS A 268 -13.92 15.57 7.89
N GLU A 269 -14.90 15.38 8.73
CA GLU A 269 -15.52 16.46 9.51
C GLU A 269 -14.77 16.81 10.80
N ASP A 270 -13.76 16.00 11.18
CA ASP A 270 -13.00 16.24 12.42
C ASP A 270 -11.67 17.01 12.20
N GLU A 271 -11.20 17.16 10.95
CA GLU A 271 -10.00 17.93 10.62
C GLU A 271 -10.22 19.47 10.62
N ASP A 272 -11.46 19.94 10.59
CA ASP A 272 -11.81 21.39 10.59
C ASP A 272 -12.08 21.94 12.00
N ARG A 273 -11.80 21.19 13.06
CA ARG A 273 -12.11 21.58 14.46
C ARG A 273 -10.91 21.69 15.40
N GLU A 274 -9.67 21.60 14.90
CA GLU A 274 -8.46 21.91 15.70
C GLU A 274 -7.79 23.21 15.25
#